data_7dbb1398bec0450836b8c171ac9d20bc
#
_entry.id   7dbb1398bec0450836b8c171ac9d20bc
#
_cell.length_a   1.000
_cell.length_b   1.000
_cell.length_c   1.000
_cell.angle_alpha   90.00
_cell.angle_beta   90.00
_cell.angle_gamma   90.00
#
_symmetry.space_group_name_H-M   'P 1'
#
loop_
_entity.id
_entity.type
_entity.pdbx_description
1 polymer ?
#
loop_
_entity_poly.entity_id
_entity_poly.type
_entity_poly.pdbx_seq_one_letter_code
_entity_poly.pdbx_strand_id
1 'polypeptide(L)'
;VSEMVTGIDIIKEQINIAFTGNTALSQSDINPRGHAIECRINAEDPSKNFQPSPGKINELNPPDGFGVRFDSGYESGDEISQFYDNLIAKLVVWGKDRTTAIKRSLRALSELEINGVATTIPADIAILEHKDFQSCSHSTKWVEESLDLSGISSEKETSEHDAAQSTLKKETTVEVNGKRFDVTMWVPDNSTTGRNIKRRSQEKKAASGSGANEVRVPMQGTIIKVSVEVGDSVEIGDSICVLEAMKMENNILAEKAGKIKEIRVSAGDSVGNGDVVAVIE
;
A
#
# COMPACT_ATOMS: atom_id res chain seq x y z
N VAL A 1 13.66 -17.71 0.23
CA VAL A 1 14.69 -17.80 1.29
C VAL A 1 15.49 -19.06 1.18
N SER A 2 14.86 -20.26 1.25
CA SER A 2 15.56 -21.55 1.24
C SER A 2 16.48 -21.72 0.03
N GLU A 3 16.02 -21.43 -1.17
CA GLU A 3 16.84 -21.48 -2.40
C GLU A 3 18.07 -20.57 -2.34
N MET A 4 17.89 -19.35 -1.79
CA MET A 4 18.98 -18.37 -1.69
C MET A 4 20.10 -18.80 -0.73
N VAL A 5 19.78 -19.53 0.33
CA VAL A 5 20.79 -19.98 1.30
C VAL A 5 21.37 -21.36 0.97
N THR A 6 20.61 -22.23 0.29
CA THR A 6 21.09 -23.59 -0.05
C THR A 6 21.68 -23.69 -1.44
N GLY A 7 21.26 -22.80 -2.37
CA GLY A 7 21.60 -22.88 -3.79
C GLY A 7 20.85 -24.00 -4.54
N ILE A 8 19.82 -24.58 -3.91
CA ILE A 8 19.01 -25.65 -4.50
C ILE A 8 17.77 -25.02 -5.13
N ASP A 9 17.54 -25.33 -6.41
CA ASP A 9 16.31 -24.99 -7.13
C ASP A 9 15.18 -25.96 -6.73
N ILE A 10 14.36 -25.51 -5.77
CA ILE A 10 13.29 -26.35 -5.19
C ILE A 10 12.22 -26.70 -6.22
N ILE A 11 11.87 -25.78 -7.11
CA ILE A 11 10.87 -26.01 -8.15
C ILE A 11 11.36 -27.07 -9.14
N LYS A 12 12.60 -26.99 -9.56
CA LYS A 12 13.24 -27.99 -10.41
C LYS A 12 13.24 -29.36 -9.74
N GLU A 13 13.59 -29.45 -8.45
CA GLU A 13 13.56 -30.70 -7.71
C GLU A 13 12.13 -31.26 -7.54
N GLN A 14 11.14 -30.41 -7.32
CA GLN A 14 9.73 -30.86 -7.31
C GLN A 14 9.32 -31.48 -8.65
N ILE A 15 9.71 -30.87 -9.77
CA ILE A 15 9.45 -31.42 -11.12
C ILE A 15 10.19 -32.74 -11.31
N ASN A 16 11.46 -32.83 -10.91
CA ASN A 16 12.25 -34.05 -10.98
C ASN A 16 11.60 -35.19 -10.18
N ILE A 17 11.18 -34.93 -8.95
CA ILE A 17 10.51 -35.91 -8.09
C ILE A 17 9.19 -36.36 -8.71
N ALA A 18 8.39 -35.43 -9.22
CA ALA A 18 7.14 -35.77 -9.89
C ALA A 18 7.33 -36.66 -11.12
N PHE A 19 8.44 -36.47 -11.85
CA PHE A 19 8.75 -37.22 -13.07
C PHE A 19 9.42 -38.56 -12.80
N THR A 20 10.35 -38.63 -11.81
CA THR A 20 11.20 -39.82 -11.57
C THR A 20 10.80 -40.60 -10.32
N GLY A 21 9.98 -40.02 -9.44
CA GLY A 21 9.65 -40.57 -8.12
C GLY A 21 10.73 -40.39 -7.06
N ASN A 22 11.87 -39.80 -7.39
CA ASN A 22 13.01 -39.68 -6.49
C ASN A 22 13.70 -38.30 -6.64
N THR A 23 14.39 -37.86 -5.57
CA THR A 23 15.37 -36.77 -5.64
C THR A 23 16.79 -37.34 -5.75
N ALA A 24 17.67 -36.63 -6.48
CA ALA A 24 19.08 -36.94 -6.53
C ALA A 24 19.86 -36.33 -5.32
N LEU A 25 19.20 -35.49 -4.51
CA LEU A 25 19.82 -34.82 -3.36
C LEU A 25 19.85 -35.71 -2.14
N SER A 26 20.95 -35.68 -1.43
CA SER A 26 21.11 -36.24 -0.08
C SER A 26 21.14 -35.13 0.95
N GLN A 27 20.89 -35.46 2.23
CA GLN A 27 20.99 -34.48 3.32
C GLN A 27 22.38 -33.83 3.43
N SER A 28 23.45 -34.54 3.04
CA SER A 28 24.83 -34.05 3.04
C SER A 28 25.08 -32.99 1.98
N ASP A 29 24.25 -32.88 0.94
CA ASP A 29 24.39 -31.90 -0.14
C ASP A 29 23.83 -30.54 0.28
N ILE A 30 23.06 -30.52 1.38
CA ILE A 30 22.36 -29.31 1.86
C ILE A 30 23.24 -28.59 2.86
N ASN A 31 23.97 -27.56 2.38
CA ASN A 31 24.83 -26.71 3.19
C ASN A 31 24.38 -25.25 3.13
N PRO A 32 23.50 -24.79 4.04
CA PRO A 32 23.05 -23.41 4.07
C PRO A 32 24.21 -22.44 4.27
N ARG A 33 24.28 -21.40 3.43
CA ARG A 33 25.33 -20.36 3.49
C ARG A 33 24.71 -18.98 3.54
N GLY A 34 25.24 -18.17 4.45
CA GLY A 34 24.76 -16.78 4.63
C GLY A 34 23.39 -16.70 5.30
N HIS A 35 22.70 -15.63 5.01
CA HIS A 35 21.38 -15.29 5.55
C HIS A 35 20.52 -14.69 4.46
N ALA A 36 19.25 -15.04 4.40
CA ALA A 36 18.33 -14.43 3.45
C ALA A 36 17.06 -13.90 4.17
N ILE A 37 16.56 -12.79 3.68
CA ILE A 37 15.34 -12.13 4.14
C ILE A 37 14.39 -12.04 2.94
N GLU A 38 13.12 -12.33 3.17
CA GLU A 38 12.04 -12.15 2.20
C GLU A 38 11.12 -11.03 2.70
N CYS A 39 10.91 -10.00 1.87
CA CYS A 39 9.87 -9.00 2.03
C CYS A 39 8.76 -9.32 1.03
N ARG A 40 7.54 -9.46 1.52
CA ARG A 40 6.35 -9.62 0.69
C ARG A 40 5.82 -8.25 0.35
N ILE A 41 5.88 -7.88 -0.91
CA ILE A 41 5.38 -6.61 -1.40
C ILE A 41 3.92 -6.78 -1.76
N ASN A 42 3.03 -6.34 -0.87
CA ASN A 42 1.59 -6.41 -1.03
C ASN A 42 1.03 -5.04 -1.42
N ALA A 43 -0.07 -5.03 -2.16
CA ALA A 43 -0.86 -3.82 -2.40
C ALA A 43 -1.75 -3.54 -1.18
N GLU A 44 -1.14 -3.00 -0.13
CA GLU A 44 -1.75 -2.67 1.16
C GLU A 44 -1.27 -1.31 1.64
N ASP A 45 -2.13 -0.59 2.36
CA ASP A 45 -1.84 0.71 2.95
C ASP A 45 -1.51 0.59 4.44
N PRO A 46 -0.23 0.63 4.85
CA PRO A 46 0.15 0.52 6.25
C PRO A 46 -0.40 1.67 7.13
N SER A 47 -0.65 2.85 6.55
CA SER A 47 -1.23 3.98 7.26
C SER A 47 -2.70 3.76 7.62
N LYS A 48 -3.36 2.81 6.96
CA LYS A 48 -4.76 2.41 7.15
C LYS A 48 -4.88 0.97 7.65
N ASN A 49 -4.02 0.58 8.57
CA ASN A 49 -4.02 -0.76 9.15
C ASN A 49 -3.95 -1.89 8.11
N PHE A 50 -3.05 -1.74 7.12
CA PHE A 50 -2.83 -2.69 6.01
C PHE A 50 -4.08 -2.97 5.17
N GLN A 51 -4.94 -1.96 5.04
CA GLN A 51 -6.10 -2.08 4.16
C GLN A 51 -5.66 -2.34 2.72
N PRO A 52 -6.26 -3.32 2.01
CA PRO A 52 -5.96 -3.59 0.61
C PRO A 52 -6.12 -2.34 -0.28
N SER A 53 -5.18 -2.16 -1.21
CA SER A 53 -5.13 -1.05 -2.15
C SER A 53 -5.18 -1.57 -3.60
N PRO A 54 -6.33 -2.10 -4.07
CA PRO A 54 -6.47 -2.54 -5.46
C PRO A 54 -6.37 -1.36 -6.41
N GLY A 55 -5.96 -1.61 -7.64
CA GLY A 55 -5.84 -0.59 -8.67
C GLY A 55 -4.76 -0.87 -9.68
N LYS A 56 -4.52 0.10 -10.58
CA LYS A 56 -3.55 -0.04 -11.64
C LYS A 56 -2.14 0.28 -11.16
N ILE A 57 -1.19 -0.58 -11.49
CA ILE A 57 0.24 -0.33 -11.33
C ILE A 57 0.67 0.54 -12.53
N ASN A 58 0.93 1.82 -12.28
CA ASN A 58 1.38 2.73 -13.33
C ASN A 58 2.82 2.44 -13.72
N GLU A 59 3.66 2.15 -12.73
CA GLU A 59 5.08 1.88 -12.89
C GLU A 59 5.54 0.83 -11.87
N LEU A 60 6.38 -0.10 -12.31
CA LEU A 60 7.05 -1.10 -11.47
C LEU A 60 8.49 -1.24 -11.95
N ASN A 61 9.43 -0.72 -11.17
CA ASN A 61 10.87 -0.80 -11.41
C ASN A 61 11.51 -1.69 -10.33
N PRO A 62 11.89 -2.95 -10.65
CA PRO A 62 12.47 -3.84 -9.69
C PRO A 62 13.89 -3.43 -9.30
N PRO A 63 14.33 -3.68 -8.04
CA PRO A 63 15.70 -3.48 -7.63
C PRO A 63 16.62 -4.54 -8.23
N ASP A 64 17.89 -4.21 -8.41
CA ASP A 64 18.89 -5.12 -8.98
C ASP A 64 20.15 -5.24 -8.09
N GLY A 65 21.05 -6.12 -8.48
CA GLY A 65 22.36 -6.29 -7.86
C GLY A 65 22.62 -7.63 -7.18
N PHE A 66 23.86 -7.80 -6.70
CA PHE A 66 24.31 -9.07 -6.12
C PHE A 66 23.52 -9.46 -4.87
N GLY A 67 22.92 -10.66 -4.92
CA GLY A 67 22.14 -11.23 -3.81
C GLY A 67 20.73 -10.65 -3.70
N VAL A 68 20.23 -9.97 -4.72
CA VAL A 68 18.85 -9.52 -4.83
C VAL A 68 18.13 -10.41 -5.83
N ARG A 69 16.95 -10.90 -5.45
CA ARG A 69 16.01 -11.63 -6.29
C ARG A 69 14.62 -11.02 -6.12
N PHE A 70 14.01 -10.69 -7.23
CA PHE A 70 12.66 -10.11 -7.26
C PHE A 70 11.76 -11.01 -8.09
N ASP A 71 10.79 -11.66 -7.43
CA ASP A 71 9.83 -12.55 -8.06
C ASP A 71 8.48 -11.82 -8.11
N SER A 72 8.14 -11.24 -9.27
CA SER A 72 6.91 -10.50 -9.48
C SER A 72 5.86 -11.31 -10.22
N GLY A 73 4.60 -11.13 -9.86
CA GLY A 73 3.42 -11.60 -10.58
C GLY A 73 2.77 -10.53 -11.45
N TYR A 74 3.28 -9.29 -11.40
CA TYR A 74 2.74 -8.13 -12.08
C TYR A 74 3.83 -7.35 -12.80
N GLU A 75 3.43 -6.56 -13.80
CA GLU A 75 4.27 -5.64 -14.56
C GLU A 75 3.65 -4.23 -14.58
N SER A 76 4.41 -3.24 -15.07
CA SER A 76 3.89 -1.89 -15.28
C SER A 76 2.70 -1.91 -16.23
N GLY A 77 1.58 -1.32 -15.83
CA GLY A 77 0.34 -1.29 -16.60
C GLY A 77 -0.71 -2.32 -16.17
N ASP A 78 -0.33 -3.33 -15.40
CA ASP A 78 -1.24 -4.32 -14.84
C ASP A 78 -2.18 -3.74 -13.78
N GLU A 79 -3.30 -4.43 -13.54
CA GLU A 79 -4.30 -4.05 -12.55
C GLU A 79 -4.40 -5.11 -11.45
N ILE A 80 -4.25 -4.66 -10.19
CA ILE A 80 -4.44 -5.50 -9.01
C ILE A 80 -5.93 -5.61 -8.74
N SER A 81 -6.43 -6.83 -8.90
CA SER A 81 -7.84 -7.15 -8.73
C SER A 81 -8.24 -7.16 -7.26
N GLN A 82 -9.43 -6.63 -6.96
CA GLN A 82 -10.04 -6.73 -5.62
C GLN A 82 -10.56 -8.14 -5.29
N PHE A 83 -10.59 -9.08 -6.26
CA PHE A 83 -11.15 -10.43 -6.10
C PHE A 83 -10.12 -11.50 -5.73
N TYR A 84 -8.83 -11.20 -5.82
CA TYR A 84 -7.73 -12.12 -5.58
C TYR A 84 -6.79 -11.60 -4.49
N ASP A 85 -5.70 -12.34 -4.24
CA ASP A 85 -4.63 -11.96 -3.33
C ASP A 85 -3.97 -10.66 -3.81
N ASN A 86 -3.57 -9.79 -2.88
CA ASN A 86 -2.95 -8.50 -3.14
C ASN A 86 -1.42 -8.55 -3.23
N LEU A 87 -0.82 -9.75 -3.24
CA LEU A 87 0.63 -9.94 -3.34
C LEU A 87 1.12 -9.53 -4.74
N ILE A 88 1.92 -8.46 -4.81
CA ILE A 88 2.55 -7.98 -6.04
C ILE A 88 3.79 -8.79 -6.36
N ALA A 89 4.70 -8.89 -5.39
CA ALA A 89 6.01 -9.51 -5.57
C ALA A 89 6.61 -10.02 -4.26
N LYS A 90 7.66 -10.84 -4.38
CA LYS A 90 8.54 -11.23 -3.28
C LYS A 90 9.94 -10.72 -3.55
N LEU A 91 10.43 -9.84 -2.69
CA LEU A 91 11.80 -9.40 -2.68
C LEU A 91 12.60 -10.30 -1.74
N VAL A 92 13.49 -11.14 -2.29
CA VAL A 92 14.33 -12.05 -1.51
C VAL A 92 15.78 -11.60 -1.59
N VAL A 93 16.36 -11.25 -0.46
CA VAL A 93 17.70 -10.67 -0.40
C VAL A 93 18.63 -11.53 0.43
N TRP A 94 19.78 -11.89 -0.15
CA TRP A 94 20.82 -12.68 0.49
C TRP A 94 22.01 -11.82 0.94
N GLY A 95 22.60 -12.17 2.09
CA GLY A 95 23.85 -11.61 2.60
C GLY A 95 24.74 -12.69 3.23
N LYS A 96 26.03 -12.42 3.39
CA LYS A 96 26.95 -13.35 4.07
C LYS A 96 26.57 -13.60 5.53
N ASP A 97 25.87 -12.64 6.14
CA ASP A 97 25.34 -12.66 7.50
C ASP A 97 24.03 -11.85 7.56
N ARG A 98 23.32 -11.92 8.70
CA ARG A 98 22.04 -11.22 8.91
C ARG A 98 22.18 -9.71 8.73
N THR A 99 23.20 -9.09 9.28
CA THR A 99 23.42 -7.64 9.18
C THR A 99 23.60 -7.20 7.73
N THR A 100 24.35 -7.97 6.94
CA THR A 100 24.53 -7.71 5.51
C THR A 100 23.24 -7.90 4.73
N ALA A 101 22.45 -8.94 5.06
CA ALA A 101 21.14 -9.16 4.45
C ALA A 101 20.18 -7.99 4.72
N ILE A 102 20.07 -7.53 5.99
CA ILE A 102 19.24 -6.38 6.36
C ILE A 102 19.64 -5.10 5.59
N LYS A 103 20.94 -4.75 5.61
CA LYS A 103 21.41 -3.55 4.90
C LYS A 103 21.15 -3.60 3.41
N ARG A 104 21.29 -4.77 2.82
CA ARG A 104 21.00 -4.97 1.39
C ARG A 104 19.53 -4.95 1.09
N SER A 105 18.68 -5.48 1.99
CA SER A 105 17.21 -5.38 1.87
C SER A 105 16.75 -3.94 1.91
N LEU A 106 17.26 -3.14 2.84
CA LEU A 106 16.95 -1.69 2.92
C LEU A 106 17.35 -0.95 1.64
N ARG A 107 18.54 -1.23 1.08
CA ARG A 107 18.95 -0.68 -0.21
C ARG A 107 17.99 -1.10 -1.32
N ALA A 108 17.68 -2.39 -1.42
CA ALA A 108 16.80 -2.91 -2.47
C ALA A 108 15.39 -2.33 -2.37
N LEU A 109 14.83 -2.18 -1.15
CA LEU A 109 13.54 -1.53 -0.94
C LEU A 109 13.56 -0.04 -1.30
N SER A 110 14.69 0.65 -1.08
CA SER A 110 14.83 2.07 -1.47
C SER A 110 14.99 2.28 -2.98
N GLU A 111 15.38 1.25 -3.72
CA GLU A 111 15.49 1.24 -5.18
C GLU A 111 14.22 0.71 -5.87
N LEU A 112 13.35 0.02 -5.13
CA LEU A 112 12.10 -0.53 -5.64
C LEU A 112 11.06 0.58 -5.78
N GLU A 113 10.62 0.83 -7.01
CA GLU A 113 9.58 1.81 -7.31
C GLU A 113 8.30 1.10 -7.76
N ILE A 114 7.20 1.35 -7.07
CA ILE A 114 5.85 0.90 -7.46
C ILE A 114 4.90 2.06 -7.30
N ASN A 115 4.35 2.54 -8.43
CA ASN A 115 3.46 3.68 -8.49
C ASN A 115 2.05 3.28 -8.90
N GLY A 116 1.03 3.96 -8.36
CA GLY A 116 -0.40 3.76 -8.66
C GLY A 116 -1.19 3.08 -7.55
N VAL A 117 -0.54 2.30 -6.68
CA VAL A 117 -1.15 1.62 -5.52
C VAL A 117 -0.32 1.85 -4.26
N ALA A 118 -0.96 1.84 -3.09
CA ALA A 118 -0.23 1.80 -1.83
C ALA A 118 0.38 0.41 -1.62
N THR A 119 1.57 0.34 -1.02
CA THR A 119 2.30 -0.92 -0.82
C THR A 119 2.83 -1.05 0.60
N THR A 120 3.21 -2.28 0.99
CA THR A 120 3.85 -2.60 2.28
C THR A 120 5.28 -2.10 2.40
N ILE A 121 5.91 -1.57 1.33
CA ILE A 121 7.31 -1.13 1.32
C ILE A 121 7.68 -0.24 2.51
N PRO A 122 6.91 0.80 2.88
CA PRO A 122 7.24 1.65 4.02
C PRO A 122 7.24 0.90 5.36
N ALA A 123 6.33 -0.07 5.54
CA ALA A 123 6.30 -0.91 6.74
C ALA A 123 7.48 -1.90 6.76
N ASP A 124 7.82 -2.51 5.63
CA ASP A 124 8.99 -3.39 5.52
C ASP A 124 10.29 -2.67 5.90
N ILE A 125 10.46 -1.42 5.46
CA ILE A 125 11.61 -0.58 5.83
C ILE A 125 11.61 -0.33 7.34
N ALA A 126 10.47 0.09 7.93
CA ALA A 126 10.37 0.35 9.36
C ALA A 126 10.68 -0.90 10.20
N ILE A 127 10.22 -2.08 9.77
CA ILE A 127 10.52 -3.36 10.41
C ILE A 127 12.03 -3.65 10.37
N LEU A 128 12.66 -3.52 9.21
CA LEU A 128 14.09 -3.83 9.02
C LEU A 128 15.02 -2.86 9.78
N GLU A 129 14.59 -1.61 9.98
CA GLU A 129 15.32 -0.60 10.75
C GLU A 129 15.15 -0.78 12.26
N HIS A 130 14.11 -1.47 12.71
CA HIS A 130 13.83 -1.61 14.13
C HIS A 130 14.85 -2.50 14.84
N LYS A 131 15.26 -2.06 16.04
CA LYS A 131 16.29 -2.75 16.85
C LYS A 131 15.91 -4.17 17.22
N ASP A 132 14.64 -4.42 17.54
CA ASP A 132 14.15 -5.74 17.94
C ASP A 132 14.21 -6.72 16.76
N PHE A 133 13.90 -6.27 15.55
CA PHE A 133 14.08 -7.08 14.34
C PHE A 133 15.54 -7.39 14.07
N GLN A 134 16.43 -6.40 14.21
CA GLN A 134 17.86 -6.56 14.00
C GLN A 134 18.48 -7.52 15.01
N SER A 135 18.05 -7.47 16.27
CA SER A 135 18.52 -8.36 17.36
C SER A 135 17.80 -9.69 17.48
N CYS A 136 16.82 -9.98 16.60
CA CYS A 136 15.96 -11.18 16.67
C CYS A 136 15.15 -11.28 17.99
N SER A 137 14.76 -10.15 18.60
CA SER A 137 13.96 -10.11 19.82
C SER A 137 12.45 -10.00 19.58
N HIS A 138 12.05 -9.96 18.31
CA HIS A 138 10.64 -9.85 17.88
C HIS A 138 9.92 -11.21 17.94
N SER A 139 8.61 -11.17 18.23
CA SER A 139 7.68 -12.29 18.10
C SER A 139 6.87 -12.20 16.80
N THR A 140 6.04 -13.19 16.50
CA THR A 140 5.12 -13.15 15.34
C THR A 140 4.01 -12.10 15.49
N LYS A 141 3.71 -11.66 16.73
CA LYS A 141 2.72 -10.61 17.03
C LYS A 141 3.33 -9.23 17.26
N TRP A 142 4.66 -9.16 17.18
CA TRP A 142 5.40 -7.94 17.53
C TRP A 142 4.99 -6.73 16.68
N VAL A 143 4.67 -6.91 15.40
CA VAL A 143 4.22 -5.82 14.51
C VAL A 143 2.93 -5.21 15.02
N GLU A 144 1.97 -6.03 15.47
CA GLU A 144 0.67 -5.58 15.97
C GLU A 144 0.76 -4.96 17.38
N GLU A 145 1.66 -5.48 18.22
CA GLU A 145 1.72 -5.13 19.65
C GLU A 145 2.72 -4.00 19.95
N SER A 146 3.76 -3.83 19.13
CA SER A 146 4.93 -3.02 19.51
C SER A 146 5.43 -2.07 18.42
N LEU A 147 5.10 -2.29 17.14
CA LEU A 147 5.58 -1.44 16.06
C LEU A 147 4.64 -0.25 15.85
N ASP A 148 5.18 0.96 16.05
CA ASP A 148 4.46 2.19 15.74
C ASP A 148 4.59 2.53 14.25
N LEU A 149 3.48 2.41 13.53
CA LEU A 149 3.36 2.73 12.10
C LEU A 149 2.62 4.07 11.85
N SER A 150 2.28 4.82 12.90
CA SER A 150 1.48 6.05 12.81
C SER A 150 2.14 7.19 12.02
N GLY A 151 3.47 7.12 11.83
CA GLY A 151 4.23 8.10 11.06
C GLY A 151 4.46 7.71 9.58
N ILE A 152 3.96 6.56 9.16
CA ILE A 152 4.15 6.09 7.79
C ILE A 152 3.07 6.70 6.90
N SER A 153 3.48 7.57 5.96
CA SER A 153 2.59 8.01 4.88
C SER A 153 2.75 7.08 3.68
N SER A 154 1.70 6.40 3.29
CA SER A 154 1.62 5.83 1.96
C SER A 154 1.28 6.97 1.01
N GLU A 155 2.28 7.64 0.46
CA GLU A 155 2.04 8.54 -0.65
C GLU A 155 1.55 7.70 -1.84
N LYS A 156 0.24 7.76 -2.11
CA LYS A 156 -0.24 7.57 -3.45
C LYS A 156 0.35 8.74 -4.25
N GLU A 157 1.51 8.56 -4.84
CA GLU A 157 1.84 9.37 -6.00
C GLU A 157 0.86 8.96 -7.12
N THR A 158 -0.34 9.51 -7.04
CA THR A 158 -1.11 9.72 -8.24
C THR A 158 -0.21 10.58 -9.11
N SER A 159 0.42 9.97 -10.10
CA SER A 159 0.95 10.73 -11.20
C SER A 159 -0.20 11.58 -11.71
N GLU A 160 -0.18 12.85 -11.30
CA GLU A 160 -1.07 13.89 -11.79
C GLU A 160 -0.77 14.14 -13.28
N HIS A 161 -1.01 13.12 -14.11
CA HIS A 161 -1.12 13.36 -15.55
C HIS A 161 -2.56 13.75 -15.94
N ASP A 162 -3.50 13.76 -14.95
CA ASP A 162 -4.88 14.27 -15.12
C ASP A 162 -5.26 15.40 -14.14
N ALA A 163 -4.35 15.87 -13.30
CA ALA A 163 -4.53 17.17 -12.70
C ALA A 163 -4.24 18.18 -13.81
N ALA A 164 -5.29 18.80 -14.34
CA ALA A 164 -5.17 20.01 -15.10
C ALA A 164 -4.22 20.94 -14.33
N GLN A 165 -2.94 20.98 -14.74
CA GLN A 165 -1.98 21.92 -14.22
C GLN A 165 -2.70 23.25 -14.24
N SER A 166 -2.90 23.86 -13.06
CA SER A 166 -3.41 25.21 -12.99
C SER A 166 -2.33 26.09 -13.62
N THR A 167 -2.41 26.21 -14.93
CA THR A 167 -1.55 27.08 -15.69
C THR A 167 -2.07 28.48 -15.50
N LEU A 168 -1.27 29.35 -14.92
CA LEU A 168 -1.56 30.79 -14.89
C LEU A 168 -1.41 31.31 -16.31
N LYS A 169 -2.53 31.81 -16.86
CA LYS A 169 -2.51 32.54 -18.12
C LYS A 169 -1.76 33.85 -17.91
N LYS A 170 -0.60 34.01 -18.51
CA LYS A 170 0.20 35.22 -18.47
C LYS A 170 0.24 35.85 -19.86
N GLU A 171 -0.23 37.10 -19.94
CA GLU A 171 -0.15 37.88 -21.17
C GLU A 171 1.05 38.82 -21.07
N THR A 172 1.89 38.81 -22.07
CA THR A 172 3.07 39.69 -22.17
C THR A 172 3.28 40.15 -23.59
N THR A 173 3.72 41.40 -23.75
CA THR A 173 4.06 41.93 -25.07
C THR A 173 5.55 41.73 -25.32
N VAL A 174 5.93 41.06 -26.39
CA VAL A 174 7.32 40.81 -26.79
C VAL A 174 7.64 41.60 -28.04
N GLU A 175 8.77 42.31 -28.04
CA GLU A 175 9.26 43.04 -29.23
C GLU A 175 10.36 42.22 -29.90
N VAL A 176 10.16 41.89 -31.18
CA VAL A 176 11.14 41.20 -32.03
C VAL A 176 11.38 41.98 -33.30
N ASN A 177 12.62 42.41 -33.53
CA ASN A 177 13.03 43.23 -34.69
C ASN A 177 12.18 44.50 -34.88
N GLY A 178 11.85 45.19 -33.75
CA GLY A 178 11.06 46.41 -33.78
C GLY A 178 9.55 46.22 -33.97
N LYS A 179 9.06 44.97 -34.04
CA LYS A 179 7.64 44.66 -34.09
C LYS A 179 7.18 44.08 -32.76
N ARG A 180 6.07 44.57 -32.24
CA ARG A 180 5.46 44.09 -31.01
C ARG A 180 4.44 43.03 -31.28
N PHE A 181 4.50 41.96 -30.45
CA PHE A 181 3.59 40.82 -30.47
C PHE A 181 3.02 40.63 -29.09
N ASP A 182 1.71 40.51 -28.98
CA ASP A 182 1.06 40.11 -27.72
C ASP A 182 1.06 38.58 -27.67
N VAL A 183 1.76 38.04 -26.66
CA VAL A 183 1.95 36.60 -26.44
C VAL A 183 1.21 36.18 -25.21
N THR A 184 0.33 35.20 -25.34
CA THR A 184 -0.33 34.51 -24.23
C THR A 184 0.43 33.22 -23.93
N MET A 185 0.90 33.08 -22.70
CA MET A 185 1.61 31.88 -22.22
C MET A 185 0.82 31.25 -21.08
N TRP A 186 0.77 29.92 -21.04
CA TRP A 186 0.30 29.14 -19.91
C TRP A 186 1.55 28.62 -19.19
N VAL A 187 1.83 29.17 -18.00
CA VAL A 187 3.01 28.82 -17.17
C VAL A 187 2.56 28.01 -15.96
N PRO A 188 3.25 26.93 -15.61
CA PRO A 188 2.98 26.23 -14.36
C PRO A 188 3.10 27.18 -13.16
N ASP A 189 2.16 27.13 -12.21
CA ASP A 189 2.21 27.93 -10.98
C ASP A 189 3.25 27.34 -10.01
N ASN A 190 4.50 27.80 -10.10
CA ASN A 190 5.61 27.39 -9.23
C ASN A 190 5.66 28.20 -7.90
N SER A 191 4.56 28.76 -7.42
CA SER A 191 4.54 29.61 -6.23
C SER A 191 4.50 28.84 -4.89
N THR A 192 5.20 27.71 -4.76
CA THR A 192 5.38 27.04 -3.46
C THR A 192 6.83 27.06 -2.96
N THR A 193 7.39 28.26 -2.75
CA THR A 193 8.50 28.43 -1.81
C THR A 193 8.39 29.81 -1.13
N GLY A 194 7.90 29.85 0.09
CA GLY A 194 8.12 31.01 0.92
C GLY A 194 6.99 31.45 1.86
N ARG A 195 7.09 31.01 3.12
CA ARG A 195 6.56 31.65 4.32
C ARG A 195 5.05 31.71 4.59
N ASN A 196 4.68 30.94 5.60
CA ASN A 196 3.48 31.10 6.41
C ASN A 196 3.19 32.56 6.78
N ILE A 197 2.06 33.06 6.32
CA ILE A 197 1.31 34.11 7.01
C ILE A 197 -0.14 33.64 7.11
N LYS A 198 -0.56 33.38 8.35
CA LYS A 198 -1.96 33.10 8.69
C LYS A 198 -2.86 34.17 8.10
N ARG A 199 -3.78 33.80 7.21
CA ARG A 199 -4.97 34.55 6.92
C ARG A 199 -6.20 33.65 7.05
N ARG A 200 -7.07 34.12 7.88
CA ARG A 200 -8.35 33.62 8.37
C ARG A 200 -9.28 33.26 7.21
N SER A 201 -9.91 32.15 7.38
CA SER A 201 -10.95 31.50 6.60
C SER A 201 -11.96 32.42 5.89
N GLN A 202 -12.25 32.09 4.65
CA GLN A 202 -13.63 32.14 4.12
C GLN A 202 -13.86 30.81 3.37
N GLU A 203 -14.89 30.15 3.84
CA GLU A 203 -15.43 28.90 3.30
C GLU A 203 -15.79 29.07 1.81
N LYS A 204 -15.27 28.18 0.97
CA LYS A 204 -15.89 27.84 -0.32
C LYS A 204 -16.28 26.38 -0.28
N LYS A 205 -17.58 26.15 -0.22
CA LYS A 205 -18.22 24.88 -0.46
C LYS A 205 -17.72 24.28 -1.76
N ALA A 206 -17.04 23.14 -1.69
CA ALA A 206 -16.93 22.21 -2.81
C ALA A 206 -18.01 21.17 -2.60
N ALA A 207 -18.93 21.12 -3.54
CA ALA A 207 -19.97 20.12 -3.61
C ALA A 207 -19.37 18.82 -4.15
N SER A 208 -19.24 17.82 -3.29
CA SER A 208 -19.43 16.43 -3.64
C SER A 208 -20.27 15.84 -2.52
N GLY A 209 -21.51 15.46 -2.86
CA GLY A 209 -22.49 14.98 -1.90
C GLY A 209 -22.17 13.57 -1.44
N SER A 210 -21.37 13.44 -0.40
CA SER A 210 -21.45 12.33 0.53
C SER A 210 -22.25 12.87 1.73
N GLY A 211 -23.37 12.24 2.08
CA GLY A 211 -24.14 12.61 3.27
C GLY A 211 -23.19 12.51 4.47
N ALA A 212 -23.03 13.61 5.19
CA ALA A 212 -22.08 13.76 6.32
C ALA A 212 -22.29 12.74 7.46
N ASN A 213 -23.23 11.82 7.30
CA ASN A 213 -23.74 10.88 8.29
C ASN A 213 -23.65 9.41 7.86
N GLU A 214 -23.16 9.09 6.68
CA GLU A 214 -23.15 7.73 6.13
C GLU A 214 -21.79 7.07 6.30
N VAL A 215 -21.77 5.86 6.87
CA VAL A 215 -20.60 4.98 6.91
C VAL A 215 -20.62 4.13 5.66
N ARG A 216 -19.55 4.21 4.85
CA ARG A 216 -19.44 3.52 3.57
C ARG A 216 -18.30 2.52 3.58
N VAL A 217 -18.47 1.43 2.83
CA VAL A 217 -17.38 0.46 2.63
C VAL A 217 -16.39 0.99 1.59
N PRO A 218 -15.08 0.85 1.85
CA PRO A 218 -14.03 1.33 0.94
C PRO A 218 -13.76 0.37 -0.22
N MET A 219 -14.30 -0.85 -0.18
CA MET A 219 -14.06 -1.89 -1.18
C MET A 219 -15.20 -2.91 -1.19
N GLN A 220 -15.28 -3.70 -2.26
CA GLN A 220 -16.22 -4.80 -2.36
C GLN A 220 -15.82 -5.96 -1.45
N GLY A 221 -16.81 -6.60 -0.82
CA GLY A 221 -16.60 -7.77 0.03
C GLY A 221 -17.92 -8.33 0.55
N THR A 222 -17.81 -9.22 1.54
CA THR A 222 -18.96 -9.83 2.23
C THR A 222 -18.95 -9.40 3.69
N ILE A 223 -20.08 -8.96 4.21
CA ILE A 223 -20.23 -8.63 5.63
C ILE A 223 -20.24 -9.93 6.44
N ILE A 224 -19.22 -10.16 7.28
CA ILE A 224 -19.16 -11.31 8.17
C ILE A 224 -20.03 -11.07 9.41
N LYS A 225 -19.93 -9.87 9.98
CA LYS A 225 -20.57 -9.53 11.23
C LYS A 225 -20.94 -8.06 11.27
N VAL A 226 -22.11 -7.75 11.81
CA VAL A 226 -22.48 -6.39 12.22
C VAL A 226 -22.31 -6.31 13.73
N SER A 227 -21.55 -5.31 14.21
CA SER A 227 -21.13 -5.20 15.63
C SER A 227 -21.99 -4.24 16.43
N VAL A 228 -22.90 -3.50 15.80
CA VAL A 228 -23.76 -2.48 16.41
C VAL A 228 -25.23 -2.71 16.06
N GLU A 229 -26.13 -2.15 16.89
CA GLU A 229 -27.58 -2.15 16.66
C GLU A 229 -28.10 -0.73 16.43
N VAL A 230 -29.29 -0.64 15.82
CA VAL A 230 -29.97 0.66 15.63
C VAL A 230 -30.30 1.25 17.00
N GLY A 231 -29.83 2.47 17.25
CA GLY A 231 -29.98 3.16 18.52
C GLY A 231 -28.74 3.14 19.42
N ASP A 232 -27.70 2.38 19.08
CA ASP A 232 -26.43 2.37 19.83
C ASP A 232 -25.68 3.70 19.66
N SER A 233 -24.96 4.10 20.71
CA SER A 233 -24.02 5.20 20.68
C SER A 233 -22.64 4.68 20.34
N VAL A 234 -21.97 5.30 19.37
CA VAL A 234 -20.63 4.94 18.90
C VAL A 234 -19.68 6.12 19.02
N GLU A 235 -18.43 5.85 19.30
CA GLU A 235 -17.33 6.82 19.27
C GLU A 235 -16.50 6.65 17.99
N ILE A 236 -15.64 7.65 17.70
CA ILE A 236 -14.73 7.57 16.56
C ILE A 236 -13.78 6.39 16.77
N GLY A 237 -13.74 5.48 15.78
CA GLY A 237 -12.91 4.28 15.83
C GLY A 237 -13.63 3.02 16.29
N ASP A 238 -14.91 3.10 16.72
CA ASP A 238 -15.70 1.92 17.06
C ASP A 238 -16.02 1.09 15.81
N SER A 239 -15.96 -0.25 15.94
CA SER A 239 -16.26 -1.16 14.84
C SER A 239 -17.75 -1.27 14.59
N ILE A 240 -18.21 -0.84 13.41
CA ILE A 240 -19.61 -0.91 12.96
C ILE A 240 -19.93 -2.30 12.40
N CYS A 241 -19.08 -2.81 11.52
CA CYS A 241 -19.20 -4.15 10.95
C CYS A 241 -17.83 -4.68 10.53
N VAL A 242 -17.76 -5.99 10.28
CA VAL A 242 -16.58 -6.68 9.77
C VAL A 242 -16.85 -7.09 8.33
N LEU A 243 -16.02 -6.59 7.43
CA LEU A 243 -16.05 -6.89 6.00
C LEU A 243 -14.95 -7.90 5.66
N GLU A 244 -15.29 -9.03 5.04
CA GLU A 244 -14.30 -9.91 4.41
C GLU A 244 -14.08 -9.47 2.96
N ALA A 245 -12.86 -9.09 2.66
CA ALA A 245 -12.42 -8.76 1.31
C ALA A 245 -11.02 -9.35 1.10
N MET A 246 -10.75 -9.92 -0.08
CA MET A 246 -9.43 -10.50 -0.43
C MET A 246 -8.89 -11.49 0.62
N LYS A 247 -9.77 -12.31 1.24
CA LYS A 247 -9.45 -13.27 2.32
C LYS A 247 -8.95 -12.65 3.62
N MET A 248 -9.18 -11.35 3.81
CA MET A 248 -8.86 -10.62 5.03
C MET A 248 -10.14 -10.05 5.65
N GLU A 249 -10.20 -10.09 6.99
CA GLU A 249 -11.27 -9.45 7.75
C GLU A 249 -10.88 -8.00 8.03
N ASN A 250 -11.68 -7.06 7.54
CA ASN A 250 -11.47 -5.63 7.74
C ASN A 250 -12.59 -5.04 8.59
N ASN A 251 -12.23 -4.36 9.67
CA ASN A 251 -13.19 -3.63 10.49
C ASN A 251 -13.56 -2.31 9.80
N ILE A 252 -14.83 -2.10 9.56
CA ILE A 252 -15.36 -0.80 9.13
C ILE A 252 -15.67 0.01 10.39
N LEU A 253 -14.91 1.08 10.57
CA LEU A 253 -14.93 1.89 11.78
C LEU A 253 -15.83 3.12 11.63
N ALA A 254 -16.37 3.59 12.75
CA ALA A 254 -17.08 4.86 12.81
C ALA A 254 -16.12 6.03 12.57
N GLU A 255 -16.36 6.83 11.55
CA GLU A 255 -15.55 8.04 11.26
C GLU A 255 -15.91 9.22 12.17
N LYS A 256 -17.02 9.11 12.90
CA LYS A 256 -17.51 10.13 13.83
C LYS A 256 -18.29 9.51 14.99
N ALA A 257 -18.32 10.20 16.11
CA ALA A 257 -19.19 9.87 17.24
C ALA A 257 -20.64 10.27 16.97
N GLY A 258 -21.58 9.44 17.42
CA GLY A 258 -23.00 9.70 17.25
C GLY A 258 -23.85 8.50 17.62
N LYS A 259 -25.10 8.49 17.20
CA LYS A 259 -26.04 7.39 17.41
C LYS A 259 -26.38 6.71 16.11
N ILE A 260 -26.39 5.38 16.09
CA ILE A 260 -26.75 4.61 14.90
C ILE A 260 -28.22 4.81 14.60
N LYS A 261 -28.52 5.45 13.48
CA LYS A 261 -29.88 5.71 12.99
C LYS A 261 -30.44 4.55 12.19
N GLU A 262 -29.63 4.00 11.31
CA GLU A 262 -30.02 2.96 10.35
C GLU A 262 -28.83 2.04 10.05
N ILE A 263 -29.08 0.74 9.92
CA ILE A 263 -28.14 -0.26 9.42
C ILE A 263 -28.74 -0.84 8.15
N ARG A 264 -27.96 -0.84 7.05
CA ARG A 264 -28.45 -1.24 5.72
C ARG A 264 -27.92 -2.59 5.26
N VAL A 265 -27.15 -3.26 6.11
CA VAL A 265 -26.53 -4.54 5.78
C VAL A 265 -26.73 -5.55 6.90
N SER A 266 -26.67 -6.83 6.52
CA SER A 266 -26.73 -7.96 7.43
C SER A 266 -25.53 -8.88 7.23
N ALA A 267 -25.22 -9.72 8.21
CA ALA A 267 -24.18 -10.73 8.04
C ALA A 267 -24.51 -11.65 6.87
N GLY A 268 -23.56 -11.84 5.97
CA GLY A 268 -23.70 -12.60 4.72
C GLY A 268 -24.00 -11.76 3.48
N ASP A 269 -24.28 -10.46 3.63
CA ASP A 269 -24.54 -9.58 2.49
C ASP A 269 -23.25 -9.26 1.72
N SER A 270 -23.32 -9.27 0.39
CA SER A 270 -22.26 -8.77 -0.48
C SER A 270 -22.46 -7.28 -0.72
N VAL A 271 -21.41 -6.50 -0.51
CA VAL A 271 -21.39 -5.04 -0.66
C VAL A 271 -20.33 -4.60 -1.65
N GLY A 272 -20.61 -3.54 -2.40
CA GLY A 272 -19.69 -2.93 -3.36
C GLY A 272 -18.95 -1.73 -2.77
N ASN A 273 -17.90 -1.29 -3.45
CA ASN A 273 -17.17 -0.07 -3.06
C ASN A 273 -18.12 1.14 -3.04
N GLY A 274 -18.16 1.85 -1.91
CA GLY A 274 -18.99 3.03 -1.70
C GLY A 274 -20.41 2.74 -1.20
N ASP A 275 -20.82 1.48 -1.03
CA ASP A 275 -22.10 1.12 -0.45
C ASP A 275 -22.21 1.61 1.00
N VAL A 276 -23.40 2.07 1.38
CA VAL A 276 -23.67 2.58 2.73
C VAL A 276 -24.06 1.41 3.63
N VAL A 277 -23.30 1.17 4.69
CA VAL A 277 -23.55 0.11 5.68
C VAL A 277 -24.32 0.60 6.90
N ALA A 278 -24.08 1.83 7.32
CA ALA A 278 -24.80 2.44 8.44
C ALA A 278 -24.92 3.96 8.28
N VAL A 279 -25.88 4.55 9.00
CA VAL A 279 -26.07 6.00 9.11
C VAL A 279 -25.97 6.41 10.57
N ILE A 280 -25.08 7.37 10.89
CA ILE A 280 -24.83 7.90 12.23
C ILE A 280 -25.45 9.32 12.31
N GLU A 281 -26.21 9.59 13.36
CA GLU A 281 -26.87 10.89 13.61
C GLU A 281 -26.26 11.62 14.80
#